data_a5a6011cd828abc1dc736153cff71eaf
#
_entry.id   a5a6011cd828abc1dc736153cff71eaf
#
_cell.length_a   1.000
_cell.length_b   1.000
_cell.length_c   1.000
_cell.angle_alpha   90.00
_cell.angle_beta   90.00
_cell.angle_gamma   90.00
#
_symmetry.space_group_name_H-M   'P 1'
#
loop_
_entity.id
_entity.type
_entity.pdbx_description
1 polymer ?
#
loop_
_entity_poly.entity_id
_entity_poly.type
_entity_poly.pdbx_seq_one_letter_code
_entity_poly.pdbx_strand_id
1 'polypeptide(L)'
;MKIANIHKRVGLEPKWYLSAFQNLQNVFIQVIYNETHDDNTRLHVVKTVTKLLNLEQQLVLEEYEKENVKEKEQQYLLVKNELKQKIAEFSSELIDFSIDTNAAVKQLVASSNEVSRTFQRTATSAVESQGLAADGHEHLDSLTGQINLIYQSTSEMEHSVHELSNSSKQIQKIVNSVKDIADQTKILSLNATIEAARAGVHGRGFSVVAQEVSRLAEDTKNTVIQIVELTYKSGSLTQQVVEEIRKVQELTKSGKHQSVETSLLFSEIVEAMRSSTQEIVIVEEEIRTLIQTIEGIGSATAQTAESAEFFKSATENL
;
A
#
# COMPACT_ATOMS: atom_id res chain seq x y z
N MET A 1 39.56 71.85 -30.38
CA MET A 1 38.27 71.18 -30.31
C MET A 1 37.83 70.48 -31.59
N LYS A 2 37.66 71.11 -32.74
CA LYS A 2 37.16 70.41 -33.95
C LYS A 2 38.12 69.32 -34.50
N ILE A 3 39.45 69.52 -34.39
CA ILE A 3 40.49 68.62 -34.97
C ILE A 3 40.54 67.29 -34.23
N ALA A 4 40.59 67.24 -32.88
CA ALA A 4 40.61 66.03 -32.10
C ALA A 4 39.38 65.13 -32.34
N ASN A 5 38.21 65.73 -32.40
CA ASN A 5 36.93 65.05 -32.66
C ASN A 5 36.89 64.46 -34.08
N ILE A 6 37.45 65.17 -35.10
CA ILE A 6 37.53 64.64 -36.47
C ILE A 6 38.48 63.45 -36.54
N HIS A 7 39.66 63.58 -35.90
CA HIS A 7 40.66 62.50 -35.87
C HIS A 7 40.11 61.23 -35.23
N LYS A 8 39.41 61.35 -34.07
CA LYS A 8 38.80 60.24 -33.40
C LYS A 8 37.70 59.57 -34.23
N ARG A 9 36.84 60.37 -34.93
CA ARG A 9 35.78 59.86 -35.81
C ARG A 9 36.33 59.02 -36.97
N VAL A 10 37.52 59.31 -37.48
CA VAL A 10 38.19 58.53 -38.55
C VAL A 10 39.08 57.45 -37.99
N GLY A 11 39.10 57.22 -36.68
CA GLY A 11 39.86 56.15 -36.03
C GLY A 11 41.37 56.45 -35.87
N LEU A 12 41.75 57.73 -35.91
CA LEU A 12 43.14 58.13 -35.73
C LEU A 12 43.49 58.13 -34.23
N GLU A 13 44.31 57.20 -33.83
CA GLU A 13 44.81 57.11 -32.46
C GLU A 13 45.88 58.23 -32.16
N PRO A 14 46.01 58.66 -30.89
CA PRO A 14 46.97 59.66 -30.47
C PRO A 14 48.43 59.39 -30.95
N LYS A 15 48.85 58.14 -31.01
CA LYS A 15 50.18 57.74 -31.46
C LYS A 15 50.43 58.10 -32.93
N TRP A 16 49.44 58.00 -33.80
CA TRP A 16 49.55 58.37 -35.21
C TRP A 16 49.57 59.86 -35.40
N TYR A 17 48.81 60.59 -34.63
CA TYR A 17 48.82 62.04 -34.59
C TYR A 17 50.18 62.60 -34.19
N LEU A 18 50.81 62.09 -33.10
CA LEU A 18 52.11 62.43 -32.65
C LEU A 18 53.20 62.18 -33.72
N SER A 19 53.14 61.01 -34.44
CA SER A 19 54.07 60.67 -35.52
C SER A 19 53.94 61.64 -36.70
N ALA A 20 52.75 62.05 -37.09
CA ALA A 20 52.55 63.05 -38.14
C ALA A 20 53.11 64.42 -37.77
N PHE A 21 52.91 64.83 -36.52
CA PHE A 21 53.50 66.09 -36.02
C PHE A 21 55.05 66.03 -35.98
N GLN A 22 55.66 64.91 -35.62
CA GLN A 22 57.09 64.76 -35.65
C GLN A 22 57.65 64.91 -37.07
N ASN A 23 56.94 64.35 -38.05
CA ASN A 23 57.34 64.52 -39.46
C ASN A 23 57.15 65.99 -39.90
N LEU A 24 56.09 66.64 -39.50
CA LEU A 24 55.84 68.07 -39.79
C LEU A 24 56.97 68.94 -39.17
N GLN A 25 57.34 68.71 -37.93
CA GLN A 25 58.39 69.41 -37.21
C GLN A 25 59.77 69.29 -37.97
N ASN A 26 60.09 68.08 -38.40
CA ASN A 26 61.34 67.83 -39.18
C ASN A 26 61.38 68.62 -40.50
N VAL A 27 60.23 68.69 -41.22
CA VAL A 27 60.11 69.50 -42.43
C VAL A 27 60.28 71.00 -42.10
N PHE A 28 59.61 71.52 -41.03
CA PHE A 28 59.83 72.92 -40.63
C PHE A 28 61.30 73.22 -40.29
N ILE A 29 61.94 72.34 -39.56
CA ILE A 29 63.35 72.54 -39.19
C ILE A 29 64.21 72.57 -40.47
N GLN A 30 64.02 71.73 -41.49
CA GLN A 30 64.75 71.73 -42.74
C GLN A 30 64.53 73.06 -43.52
N VAL A 31 63.28 73.50 -43.60
CA VAL A 31 62.91 74.78 -44.27
C VAL A 31 63.62 75.96 -43.57
N ILE A 32 63.57 76.06 -42.23
CA ILE A 32 64.21 77.08 -41.44
C ILE A 32 65.68 77.07 -41.64
N TYR A 33 66.33 75.88 -41.73
CA TYR A 33 67.74 75.75 -41.92
C TYR A 33 68.19 76.24 -43.34
N ASN A 34 67.36 76.04 -44.33
CA ASN A 34 67.68 76.44 -45.74
C ASN A 34 67.47 77.94 -45.96
N GLU A 35 66.46 78.52 -45.35
CA GLU A 35 66.03 79.91 -45.58
C GLU A 35 66.68 80.91 -44.64
N THR A 36 67.29 80.51 -43.51
CA THR A 36 67.84 81.43 -42.49
C THR A 36 69.38 81.28 -42.47
N HIS A 37 70.10 82.38 -42.77
CA HIS A 37 71.57 82.41 -42.86
C HIS A 37 72.27 82.80 -41.54
N ASP A 38 71.58 83.48 -40.61
CA ASP A 38 72.12 83.83 -39.32
C ASP A 38 71.77 82.75 -38.25
N ASP A 39 72.79 82.28 -37.55
CA ASP A 39 72.64 81.16 -36.61
C ASP A 39 71.80 81.53 -35.36
N ASN A 40 71.86 82.81 -34.88
CA ASN A 40 71.01 83.23 -33.74
C ASN A 40 69.56 83.30 -34.13
N THR A 41 69.21 83.88 -35.27
CA THR A 41 67.89 83.99 -35.82
C THR A 41 67.32 82.54 -36.08
N ARG A 42 68.09 81.67 -36.65
CA ARG A 42 67.74 80.26 -36.90
C ARG A 42 67.37 79.52 -35.66
N LEU A 43 68.19 79.60 -34.58
CA LEU A 43 67.91 79.03 -33.26
C LEU A 43 66.64 79.58 -32.61
N HIS A 44 66.44 80.90 -32.72
CA HIS A 44 65.24 81.55 -32.14
C HIS A 44 63.95 81.05 -32.87
N VAL A 45 63.98 81.00 -34.22
CA VAL A 45 62.79 80.53 -35.01
C VAL A 45 62.52 79.07 -34.75
N VAL A 46 63.54 78.17 -34.75
CA VAL A 46 63.38 76.74 -34.43
C VAL A 46 62.75 76.57 -33.03
N LYS A 47 63.32 77.23 -32.02
CA LYS A 47 62.72 77.19 -30.66
C LYS A 47 61.26 77.65 -30.60
N THR A 48 60.95 78.74 -31.34
CA THR A 48 59.58 79.27 -31.36
C THR A 48 58.58 78.28 -32.05
N VAL A 49 58.92 77.79 -33.19
CA VAL A 49 58.10 76.80 -33.93
C VAL A 49 57.96 75.50 -33.14
N THR A 50 59.01 74.98 -32.53
CA THR A 50 58.97 73.80 -31.69
C THR A 50 57.97 74.02 -30.47
N LYS A 51 58.09 75.20 -29.79
CA LYS A 51 57.16 75.50 -28.71
C LYS A 51 55.73 75.58 -29.18
N LEU A 52 55.45 76.17 -30.33
CA LEU A 52 54.10 76.31 -30.90
C LEU A 52 53.54 74.96 -31.25
N LEU A 53 54.27 74.08 -31.89
CA LEU A 53 53.84 72.72 -32.27
C LEU A 53 53.61 71.87 -31.04
N ASN A 54 54.48 71.96 -30.02
CA ASN A 54 54.26 71.24 -28.76
C ASN A 54 53.02 71.74 -28.04
N LEU A 55 52.76 73.01 -28.02
CA LEU A 55 51.51 73.55 -27.40
C LEU A 55 50.29 73.03 -28.12
N GLU A 56 50.29 73.00 -29.45
CA GLU A 56 49.18 72.45 -30.25
C GLU A 56 48.98 70.98 -29.98
N GLN A 57 50.06 70.15 -29.93
CA GLN A 57 49.98 68.74 -29.58
C GLN A 57 49.36 68.53 -28.17
N GLN A 58 49.77 69.35 -27.18
CA GLN A 58 49.21 69.25 -25.82
C GLN A 58 47.71 69.55 -25.79
N LEU A 59 47.26 70.56 -26.47
CA LEU A 59 45.84 70.93 -26.55
C LEU A 59 44.99 69.85 -27.23
N VAL A 60 45.50 69.24 -28.29
CA VAL A 60 44.77 68.17 -29.00
C VAL A 60 44.76 66.88 -28.18
N LEU A 61 45.87 66.51 -27.52
CA LEU A 61 45.94 65.35 -26.64
C LEU A 61 44.99 65.48 -25.42
N GLU A 62 44.96 66.69 -24.81
CA GLU A 62 44.00 66.97 -23.72
C GLU A 62 42.55 66.76 -24.16
N GLU A 63 42.19 67.13 -25.37
CA GLU A 63 40.83 66.93 -25.88
C GLU A 63 40.56 65.44 -26.19
N TYR A 64 41.57 64.68 -26.67
CA TYR A 64 41.43 63.21 -26.81
C TYR A 64 41.14 62.56 -25.45
N GLU A 65 41.87 62.96 -24.42
CA GLU A 65 41.67 62.43 -23.07
C GLU A 65 40.26 62.74 -22.51
N LYS A 66 39.80 63.99 -22.64
CA LYS A 66 38.45 64.40 -22.21
C LYS A 66 37.35 63.58 -22.91
N GLU A 67 37.47 63.37 -24.21
CA GLU A 67 36.49 62.60 -24.94
C GLU A 67 36.53 61.09 -24.58
N ASN A 68 37.74 60.52 -24.32
CA ASN A 68 37.88 59.16 -23.87
C ASN A 68 37.27 58.94 -22.44
N VAL A 69 37.50 59.87 -21.57
CA VAL A 69 36.87 59.85 -20.20
C VAL A 69 35.35 59.87 -20.33
N LYS A 70 34.83 60.80 -21.14
CA LYS A 70 33.39 60.92 -21.36
C LYS A 70 32.73 59.65 -21.94
N GLU A 71 33.39 59.02 -22.93
CA GLU A 71 32.89 57.75 -23.47
C GLU A 71 32.90 56.62 -22.45
N LYS A 72 33.98 56.53 -21.63
CA LYS A 72 34.08 55.54 -20.56
C LYS A 72 32.99 55.78 -19.51
N GLU A 73 32.71 57.03 -19.13
CA GLU A 73 31.65 57.37 -18.21
C GLU A 73 30.26 57.00 -18.76
N GLN A 74 30.02 57.27 -20.03
CA GLN A 74 28.78 56.87 -20.71
C GLN A 74 28.62 55.34 -20.76
N GLN A 75 29.67 54.61 -21.15
CA GLN A 75 29.64 53.15 -21.14
C GLN A 75 29.46 52.59 -19.74
N TYR A 76 30.10 53.15 -18.74
CA TYR A 76 29.93 52.76 -17.33
C TYR A 76 28.47 52.95 -16.89
N LEU A 77 27.85 54.09 -17.21
CA LEU A 77 26.46 54.36 -16.86
C LEU A 77 25.47 53.44 -17.57
N LEU A 78 25.75 53.10 -18.85
CA LEU A 78 24.90 52.11 -19.58
C LEU A 78 24.98 50.75 -18.94
N VAL A 79 26.18 50.21 -18.68
CA VAL A 79 26.39 48.90 -18.05
C VAL A 79 25.79 48.88 -16.64
N LYS A 80 26.00 49.96 -15.88
CA LYS A 80 25.41 50.11 -14.53
C LYS A 80 23.89 50.06 -14.55
N ASN A 81 23.22 50.75 -15.48
CA ASN A 81 21.77 50.76 -15.60
C ASN A 81 21.24 49.38 -16.06
N GLU A 82 21.90 48.74 -17.04
CA GLU A 82 21.55 47.39 -17.48
C GLU A 82 21.64 46.38 -16.32
N LEU A 83 22.72 46.46 -15.53
CA LEU A 83 22.91 45.60 -14.38
C LEU A 83 21.83 45.82 -13.31
N LYS A 84 21.52 47.08 -13.00
CA LYS A 84 20.40 47.42 -12.09
C LYS A 84 19.09 46.77 -12.55
N GLN A 85 18.74 46.93 -13.82
CA GLN A 85 17.50 46.40 -14.35
C GLN A 85 17.48 44.85 -14.22
N LYS A 86 18.56 44.17 -14.62
CA LYS A 86 18.65 42.72 -14.52
C LYS A 86 18.53 42.19 -13.09
N ILE A 87 19.19 42.89 -12.13
CA ILE A 87 19.08 42.50 -10.70
C ILE A 87 17.65 42.72 -10.19
N ALA A 88 16.99 43.81 -10.57
CA ALA A 88 15.62 44.06 -10.16
C ALA A 88 14.62 43.03 -10.74
N GLU A 89 14.76 42.70 -12.01
CA GLU A 89 13.96 41.65 -12.66
C GLU A 89 14.17 40.29 -11.98
N PHE A 90 15.43 39.84 -11.81
CA PHE A 90 15.76 38.59 -11.14
C PHE A 90 15.27 38.54 -9.70
N SER A 91 15.40 39.63 -8.95
CA SER A 91 14.88 39.73 -7.58
C SER A 91 13.36 39.59 -7.53
N SER A 92 12.64 40.17 -8.50
CA SER A 92 11.19 40.04 -8.59
C SER A 92 10.79 38.57 -8.89
N GLU A 93 11.47 37.92 -9.83
CA GLU A 93 11.23 36.49 -10.14
C GLU A 93 11.51 35.58 -8.93
N LEU A 94 12.56 35.87 -8.14
CA LEU A 94 12.84 35.10 -6.91
C LEU A 94 11.77 35.30 -5.85
N ILE A 95 11.20 36.50 -5.70
CA ILE A 95 10.10 36.76 -4.77
C ILE A 95 8.86 35.96 -5.20
N ASP A 96 8.48 36.01 -6.47
CA ASP A 96 7.33 35.28 -7.02
C ASP A 96 7.53 33.77 -6.84
N PHE A 97 8.70 33.25 -7.18
CA PHE A 97 9.06 31.84 -6.96
C PHE A 97 8.95 31.44 -5.48
N SER A 98 9.36 32.33 -4.58
CA SER A 98 9.27 32.09 -3.12
C SER A 98 7.82 32.05 -2.64
N ILE A 99 6.94 32.89 -3.19
CA ILE A 99 5.50 32.89 -2.88
C ILE A 99 4.87 31.58 -3.30
N ASP A 100 5.13 31.12 -4.54
CA ASP A 100 4.60 29.87 -5.08
C ASP A 100 5.11 28.66 -4.30
N THR A 101 6.41 28.63 -3.97
CA THR A 101 7.01 27.59 -3.15
C THR A 101 6.39 27.52 -1.76
N ASN A 102 6.13 28.68 -1.12
CA ASN A 102 5.50 28.75 0.20
C ASN A 102 4.04 28.23 0.15
N ALA A 103 3.31 28.52 -0.93
CA ALA A 103 1.98 27.94 -1.14
C ALA A 103 2.03 26.41 -1.27
N ALA A 104 3.00 25.88 -2.03
CA ALA A 104 3.21 24.43 -2.18
C ALA A 104 3.61 23.78 -0.83
N VAL A 105 4.46 24.41 -0.04
CA VAL A 105 4.85 23.98 1.32
C VAL A 105 3.62 23.83 2.21
N LYS A 106 2.73 24.83 2.24
CA LYS A 106 1.49 24.78 3.04
C LYS A 106 0.59 23.63 2.61
N GLN A 107 0.47 23.39 1.30
CA GLN A 107 -0.31 22.29 0.77
C GLN A 107 0.30 20.93 1.14
N LEU A 108 1.63 20.80 1.07
CA LEU A 108 2.34 19.58 1.46
C LEU A 108 2.16 19.27 2.96
N VAL A 109 2.24 20.26 3.84
CA VAL A 109 1.96 20.09 5.28
C VAL A 109 0.52 19.62 5.51
N ALA A 110 -0.45 20.22 4.83
CA ALA A 110 -1.86 19.83 4.94
C ALA A 110 -2.07 18.37 4.46
N SER A 111 -1.47 17.99 3.32
CA SER A 111 -1.53 16.63 2.78
C SER A 111 -0.86 15.62 3.70
N SER A 112 0.30 15.94 4.27
CA SER A 112 1.02 15.08 5.22
C SER A 112 0.21 14.82 6.49
N ASN A 113 -0.49 15.85 7.01
CA ASN A 113 -1.38 15.70 8.14
C ASN A 113 -2.60 14.81 7.83
N GLU A 114 -3.16 14.89 6.61
CA GLU A 114 -4.26 14.03 6.18
C GLU A 114 -3.81 12.57 6.03
N VAL A 115 -2.61 12.35 5.48
CA VAL A 115 -1.98 11.03 5.41
C VAL A 115 -1.79 10.45 6.82
N SER A 116 -1.26 11.24 7.78
CA SER A 116 -1.11 10.81 9.18
C SER A 116 -2.45 10.38 9.80
N ARG A 117 -3.51 11.16 9.62
CA ARG A 117 -4.86 10.79 10.09
C ARG A 117 -5.37 9.50 9.47
N THR A 118 -5.08 9.28 8.19
CA THR A 118 -5.48 8.06 7.48
C THR A 118 -4.78 6.84 8.08
N PHE A 119 -3.48 6.93 8.36
CA PHE A 119 -2.74 5.86 9.02
C PHE A 119 -3.23 5.57 10.44
N GLN A 120 -3.57 6.59 11.23
CA GLN A 120 -4.19 6.41 12.55
C GLN A 120 -5.51 5.64 12.48
N ARG A 121 -6.37 5.98 11.50
CA ARG A 121 -7.61 5.22 11.26
C ARG A 121 -7.34 3.79 10.84
N THR A 122 -6.34 3.57 9.98
CA THR A 122 -5.94 2.23 9.53
C THR A 122 -5.41 1.40 10.70
N ALA A 123 -4.62 2.00 11.61
CA ALA A 123 -4.15 1.34 12.83
C ALA A 123 -5.33 0.89 13.72
N THR A 124 -6.32 1.78 13.92
CA THR A 124 -7.53 1.43 14.68
C THR A 124 -8.27 0.27 14.03
N SER A 125 -8.49 0.30 12.71
CA SER A 125 -9.15 -0.78 11.98
C SER A 125 -8.35 -2.10 12.01
N ALA A 126 -7.01 -2.04 12.02
CA ALA A 126 -6.17 -3.23 12.16
C ALA A 126 -6.33 -3.87 13.56
N VAL A 127 -6.38 -3.06 14.62
CA VAL A 127 -6.62 -3.53 16.00
C VAL A 127 -8.03 -4.14 16.14
N GLU A 128 -9.05 -3.50 15.56
CA GLU A 128 -10.41 -4.04 15.55
C GLU A 128 -10.48 -5.38 14.80
N SER A 129 -9.82 -5.46 13.63
CA SER A 129 -9.75 -6.70 12.85
C SER A 129 -9.02 -7.82 13.58
N GLN A 130 -7.97 -7.48 14.35
CA GLN A 130 -7.26 -8.42 15.22
C GLN A 130 -8.19 -8.97 16.31
N GLY A 131 -8.99 -8.10 16.93
CA GLY A 131 -10.01 -8.50 17.92
C GLY A 131 -11.03 -9.46 17.32
N LEU A 132 -11.61 -9.10 16.18
CA LEU A 132 -12.58 -9.97 15.48
C LEU A 132 -12.00 -11.33 15.07
N ALA A 133 -10.73 -11.36 14.67
CA ALA A 133 -10.07 -12.62 14.34
C ALA A 133 -9.79 -13.47 15.59
N ALA A 134 -9.47 -12.86 16.72
CA ALA A 134 -9.31 -13.56 18.00
C ALA A 134 -10.64 -14.16 18.48
N ASP A 135 -11.74 -13.40 18.39
CA ASP A 135 -13.10 -13.88 18.71
C ASP A 135 -13.51 -15.04 17.78
N GLY A 136 -13.19 -14.91 16.48
CA GLY A 136 -13.40 -15.98 15.49
C GLY A 136 -12.65 -17.27 15.84
N HIS A 137 -11.43 -17.17 16.30
CA HIS A 137 -10.63 -18.30 16.77
C HIS A 137 -11.28 -18.97 17.99
N GLU A 138 -11.74 -18.20 19.00
CA GLU A 138 -12.43 -18.72 20.19
C GLU A 138 -13.72 -19.46 19.81
N HIS A 139 -14.50 -18.90 18.87
CA HIS A 139 -15.71 -19.56 18.37
C HIS A 139 -15.41 -20.90 17.68
N LEU A 140 -14.31 -21.01 16.95
CA LEU A 140 -13.88 -22.27 16.31
C LEU A 140 -13.40 -23.30 17.32
N ASP A 141 -12.75 -22.88 18.39
CA ASP A 141 -12.39 -23.78 19.49
C ASP A 141 -13.64 -24.36 20.17
N SER A 142 -14.65 -23.52 20.42
CA SER A 142 -15.95 -23.94 20.92
C SER A 142 -16.65 -24.91 19.96
N LEU A 143 -16.66 -24.60 18.66
CA LEU A 143 -17.24 -25.46 17.62
C LEU A 143 -16.53 -26.82 17.57
N THR A 144 -15.19 -26.83 17.66
CA THR A 144 -14.40 -28.05 17.70
C THR A 144 -14.74 -28.92 18.93
N GLY A 145 -15.00 -28.27 20.06
CA GLY A 145 -15.52 -28.93 21.27
C GLY A 145 -16.89 -29.59 21.03
N GLN A 146 -17.82 -28.87 20.41
CA GLN A 146 -19.15 -29.42 20.07
C GLN A 146 -19.07 -30.59 19.06
N ILE A 147 -18.23 -30.50 18.06
CA ILE A 147 -17.99 -31.57 17.09
C ILE A 147 -17.46 -32.84 17.80
N ASN A 148 -16.55 -32.70 18.75
CA ASN A 148 -16.07 -33.83 19.55
C ASN A 148 -17.19 -34.48 20.39
N LEU A 149 -18.11 -33.70 20.96
CA LEU A 149 -19.26 -34.21 21.69
C LEU A 149 -20.24 -34.96 20.77
N ILE A 150 -20.47 -34.46 19.55
CA ILE A 150 -21.30 -35.15 18.55
C ILE A 150 -20.65 -36.48 18.17
N TYR A 151 -19.35 -36.53 17.95
CA TYR A 151 -18.61 -37.75 17.66
C TYR A 151 -18.74 -38.78 18.79
N GLN A 152 -18.59 -38.36 20.03
CA GLN A 152 -18.76 -39.23 21.20
C GLN A 152 -20.20 -39.79 21.28
N SER A 153 -21.23 -38.92 21.16
CA SER A 153 -22.61 -39.30 21.19
C SER A 153 -22.98 -40.30 20.09
N THR A 154 -22.46 -40.12 18.89
CA THR A 154 -22.66 -41.04 17.78
C THR A 154 -21.97 -42.38 18.01
N SER A 155 -20.80 -42.43 18.65
CA SER A 155 -20.14 -43.67 19.07
C SER A 155 -20.94 -44.43 20.12
N GLU A 156 -21.50 -43.76 21.10
CA GLU A 156 -22.40 -44.36 22.10
C GLU A 156 -23.68 -44.91 21.45
N MET A 157 -24.24 -44.14 20.48
CA MET A 157 -25.39 -44.59 19.69
C MET A 157 -25.07 -45.85 18.87
N GLU A 158 -23.91 -45.91 18.24
CA GLU A 158 -23.45 -47.12 17.49
C GLU A 158 -23.42 -48.35 18.41
N HIS A 159 -22.85 -48.19 19.62
CA HIS A 159 -22.85 -49.26 20.63
C HIS A 159 -24.26 -49.75 20.98
N SER A 160 -25.20 -48.80 21.29
CA SER A 160 -26.58 -49.09 21.65
C SER A 160 -27.33 -49.79 20.52
N VAL A 161 -27.10 -49.37 19.27
CA VAL A 161 -27.71 -49.99 18.09
C VAL A 161 -27.15 -51.39 17.85
N HIS A 162 -25.85 -51.62 18.15
CA HIS A 162 -25.27 -52.95 18.09
C HIS A 162 -25.88 -53.93 19.13
N GLU A 163 -26.13 -53.44 20.37
CA GLU A 163 -26.83 -54.21 21.40
C GLU A 163 -28.26 -54.53 21.00
N LEU A 164 -29.00 -53.58 20.38
CA LEU A 164 -30.33 -53.81 19.81
C LEU A 164 -30.32 -54.86 18.74
N SER A 165 -29.33 -54.87 17.83
CA SER A 165 -29.15 -55.89 16.81
C SER A 165 -28.95 -57.30 17.42
N ASN A 166 -28.12 -57.37 18.47
CA ASN A 166 -27.88 -58.65 19.17
C ASN A 166 -29.15 -59.14 19.89
N SER A 167 -29.90 -58.23 20.52
CA SER A 167 -31.19 -58.58 21.19
C SER A 167 -32.21 -59.06 20.17
N SER A 168 -32.33 -58.40 19.00
CA SER A 168 -33.20 -58.85 17.89
C SER A 168 -32.86 -60.25 17.42
N LYS A 169 -31.56 -60.59 17.28
CA LYS A 169 -31.11 -61.94 16.93
C LYS A 169 -31.47 -62.99 18.01
N GLN A 170 -31.40 -62.61 19.28
CA GLN A 170 -31.81 -63.49 20.37
C GLN A 170 -33.32 -63.74 20.33
N ILE A 171 -34.13 -62.68 20.12
CA ILE A 171 -35.60 -62.79 19.99
C ILE A 171 -35.91 -63.74 18.81
N GLN A 172 -35.24 -63.61 17.68
CA GLN A 172 -35.41 -64.47 16.51
C GLN A 172 -35.17 -65.95 16.85
N LYS A 173 -34.14 -66.27 17.66
CA LYS A 173 -33.88 -67.65 18.12
C LYS A 173 -35.01 -68.16 19.01
N ILE A 174 -35.49 -67.39 19.97
CA ILE A 174 -36.57 -67.74 20.86
C ILE A 174 -37.86 -67.97 20.08
N VAL A 175 -38.17 -67.08 19.17
CA VAL A 175 -39.40 -67.17 18.34
C VAL A 175 -39.37 -68.39 17.45
N ASN A 176 -38.21 -68.77 16.88
CA ASN A 176 -38.07 -70.04 16.14
C ASN A 176 -38.32 -71.22 17.07
N SER A 177 -37.81 -71.24 18.29
CA SER A 177 -38.09 -72.34 19.24
C SER A 177 -39.57 -72.40 19.61
N VAL A 178 -40.28 -71.26 19.77
CA VAL A 178 -41.70 -71.27 19.99
C VAL A 178 -42.49 -71.78 18.83
N LYS A 179 -42.04 -71.52 17.58
CA LYS A 179 -42.63 -72.09 16.36
C LYS A 179 -42.50 -73.57 16.38
N ASP A 180 -41.32 -74.13 16.71
CA ASP A 180 -41.10 -75.58 16.77
C ASP A 180 -41.98 -76.26 17.82
N ILE A 181 -42.17 -75.60 19.00
CA ILE A 181 -43.08 -76.08 20.04
C ILE A 181 -44.55 -76.10 19.55
N ALA A 182 -44.97 -75.02 18.88
CA ALA A 182 -46.32 -74.95 18.29
C ALA A 182 -46.57 -76.02 17.27
N ASP A 183 -45.57 -76.27 16.36
CA ASP A 183 -45.66 -77.38 15.37
C ASP A 183 -45.71 -78.74 16.04
N GLN A 184 -44.92 -78.98 17.09
CA GLN A 184 -44.96 -80.25 17.86
C GLN A 184 -46.31 -80.40 18.62
N THR A 185 -46.82 -79.29 19.21
CA THR A 185 -48.12 -79.28 19.91
C THR A 185 -49.24 -79.64 18.96
N LYS A 186 -49.19 -79.07 17.74
CA LYS A 186 -50.17 -79.35 16.71
C LYS A 186 -50.17 -80.87 16.32
N ILE A 187 -48.96 -81.47 16.17
CA ILE A 187 -48.83 -82.91 15.88
C ILE A 187 -49.35 -83.74 17.04
N LEU A 188 -49.04 -83.35 18.29
CA LEU A 188 -49.52 -84.06 19.48
C LEU A 188 -51.06 -84.01 19.58
N SER A 189 -51.64 -82.87 19.34
CA SER A 189 -53.09 -82.67 19.36
C SER A 189 -53.83 -83.43 18.29
N LEU A 190 -53.15 -83.52 17.06
CA LEU A 190 -53.68 -84.34 15.96
C LEU A 190 -53.67 -85.81 16.34
N ASN A 191 -52.60 -86.33 16.94
CA ASN A 191 -52.50 -87.70 17.42
C ASN A 191 -53.57 -87.99 18.54
N ALA A 192 -53.73 -87.04 19.45
CA ALA A 192 -54.79 -87.17 20.48
C ALA A 192 -56.20 -87.16 19.89
N THR A 193 -56.45 -86.37 18.85
CA THR A 193 -57.73 -86.38 18.12
C THR A 193 -58.03 -87.72 17.47
N ILE A 194 -57.01 -88.34 16.87
CA ILE A 194 -57.09 -89.64 16.22
C ILE A 194 -57.38 -90.72 17.28
N GLU A 195 -56.73 -90.72 18.43
CA GLU A 195 -56.91 -91.67 19.47
C GLU A 195 -58.33 -91.52 20.18
N ALA A 196 -58.72 -90.21 20.36
CA ALA A 196 -60.07 -89.92 20.83
C ALA A 196 -61.19 -90.42 19.91
N ALA A 197 -61.01 -90.32 18.61
CA ALA A 197 -61.87 -90.87 17.61
C ALA A 197 -61.90 -92.42 17.66
N ARG A 198 -60.78 -93.03 17.97
CA ARG A 198 -60.62 -94.50 18.12
C ARG A 198 -61.32 -95.06 19.34
N ALA A 199 -61.48 -94.25 20.46
CA ALA A 199 -62.16 -94.60 21.63
C ALA A 199 -63.73 -94.48 21.54
N GLY A 200 -64.27 -94.03 20.43
CA GLY A 200 -65.68 -93.99 20.10
C GLY A 200 -66.48 -93.04 21.04
N VAL A 201 -67.54 -93.54 21.61
CA VAL A 201 -68.43 -92.71 22.49
C VAL A 201 -67.76 -92.16 23.78
N HIS A 202 -66.75 -92.90 24.28
CA HIS A 202 -65.97 -92.53 25.47
C HIS A 202 -64.92 -91.48 25.23
N GLY A 203 -64.51 -91.26 23.94
CA GLY A 203 -63.53 -90.30 23.57
C GLY A 203 -64.04 -88.90 23.17
N ARG A 204 -65.35 -88.69 23.09
CA ARG A 204 -65.98 -87.39 22.60
C ARG A 204 -65.49 -86.15 23.31
N GLY A 205 -65.38 -86.17 24.63
CA GLY A 205 -64.86 -84.96 25.40
C GLY A 205 -63.44 -84.74 25.15
N PHE A 206 -62.60 -85.77 25.04
CA PHE A 206 -61.16 -85.65 24.68
C PHE A 206 -60.94 -85.16 23.23
N SER A 207 -61.79 -85.55 22.31
CA SER A 207 -61.68 -85.07 20.93
C SER A 207 -61.90 -83.55 20.82
N VAL A 208 -62.85 -82.99 21.55
CA VAL A 208 -63.12 -81.51 21.61
C VAL A 208 -61.87 -80.76 22.16
N VAL A 209 -61.33 -81.28 23.27
CA VAL A 209 -60.12 -80.67 23.86
C VAL A 209 -58.93 -80.77 22.90
N ALA A 210 -58.73 -81.90 22.27
CA ALA A 210 -57.61 -82.07 21.30
C ALA A 210 -57.76 -81.15 20.06
N GLN A 211 -58.99 -80.98 19.57
CA GLN A 211 -59.27 -79.98 18.51
C GLN A 211 -58.96 -78.56 18.92
N GLU A 212 -59.32 -78.16 20.14
CA GLU A 212 -59.09 -76.85 20.67
C GLU A 212 -57.56 -76.59 20.87
N VAL A 213 -56.81 -77.57 21.38
CA VAL A 213 -55.34 -77.54 21.44
C VAL A 213 -54.70 -77.38 20.05
N SER A 214 -55.25 -78.10 19.06
CA SER A 214 -54.76 -77.98 17.67
C SER A 214 -54.99 -76.58 17.13
N ARG A 215 -56.14 -75.97 17.39
CA ARG A 215 -56.49 -74.60 17.02
C ARG A 215 -55.57 -73.59 17.70
N LEU A 216 -55.32 -73.74 18.98
CA LEU A 216 -54.40 -72.90 19.74
C LEU A 216 -53.01 -73.00 19.26
N ALA A 217 -52.52 -74.18 18.89
CA ALA A 217 -51.20 -74.35 18.31
C ALA A 217 -51.05 -73.63 16.94
N GLU A 218 -52.13 -73.68 16.10
CA GLU A 218 -52.13 -72.97 14.83
C GLU A 218 -52.17 -71.44 15.05
N ASP A 219 -53.00 -70.90 15.99
CA ASP A 219 -53.03 -69.49 16.32
C ASP A 219 -51.68 -69.01 16.87
N THR A 220 -50.99 -69.83 17.69
CA THR A 220 -49.66 -69.60 18.17
C THR A 220 -48.65 -69.49 17.03
N LYS A 221 -48.70 -70.48 16.07
CA LYS A 221 -47.85 -70.47 14.89
C LYS A 221 -48.03 -69.23 14.05
N ASN A 222 -49.29 -68.76 13.83
CA ASN A 222 -49.56 -67.53 13.08
C ASN A 222 -49.04 -66.31 13.77
N THR A 223 -49.16 -66.23 15.09
CA THR A 223 -48.60 -65.13 15.90
C THR A 223 -47.06 -65.12 15.81
N VAL A 224 -46.44 -66.30 15.88
CA VAL A 224 -44.96 -66.42 15.73
C VAL A 224 -44.51 -65.95 14.37
N ILE A 225 -45.21 -66.22 13.29
CA ILE A 225 -44.88 -65.77 11.92
C ILE A 225 -44.87 -64.21 11.90
N GLN A 226 -45.89 -63.59 12.50
CA GLN A 226 -45.95 -62.12 12.61
C GLN A 226 -44.80 -61.55 13.41
N ILE A 227 -44.40 -62.18 14.52
CA ILE A 227 -43.23 -61.74 15.32
C ILE A 227 -41.92 -61.89 14.54
N VAL A 228 -41.71 -62.96 13.75
CA VAL A 228 -40.58 -63.16 12.87
C VAL A 228 -40.47 -62.01 11.86
N GLU A 229 -41.59 -61.65 11.22
CA GLU A 229 -41.64 -60.53 10.25
C GLU A 229 -41.27 -59.20 10.91
N LEU A 230 -41.83 -58.89 12.08
CA LEU A 230 -41.50 -57.67 12.84
C LEU A 230 -40.03 -57.62 13.25
N THR A 231 -39.46 -58.76 13.68
CA THR A 231 -38.06 -58.87 14.09
C THR A 231 -37.13 -58.67 12.90
N TYR A 232 -37.49 -59.18 11.72
CA TYR A 232 -36.73 -58.99 10.49
C TYR A 232 -36.77 -57.53 10.06
N LYS A 233 -37.93 -56.87 10.11
CA LYS A 233 -38.09 -55.46 9.84
C LYS A 233 -37.29 -54.60 10.84
N SER A 234 -37.29 -54.95 12.11
CA SER A 234 -36.48 -54.30 13.15
C SER A 234 -34.96 -54.42 12.81
N GLY A 235 -34.49 -55.59 12.42
CA GLY A 235 -33.10 -55.81 12.01
C GLY A 235 -32.69 -54.96 10.80
N SER A 236 -33.56 -54.84 9.78
CA SER A 236 -33.34 -53.99 8.63
C SER A 236 -33.25 -52.50 9.01
N LEU A 237 -34.15 -51.99 9.85
CA LEU A 237 -34.12 -50.61 10.37
C LEU A 237 -32.85 -50.35 11.19
N THR A 238 -32.45 -51.29 12.02
CA THR A 238 -31.23 -51.22 12.81
C THR A 238 -29.98 -51.05 11.91
N GLN A 239 -29.91 -51.79 10.81
CA GLN A 239 -28.83 -51.69 9.83
C GLN A 239 -28.82 -50.34 9.14
N GLN A 240 -29.97 -49.78 8.80
CA GLN A 240 -30.07 -48.44 8.23
C GLN A 240 -29.55 -47.37 9.21
N VAL A 241 -29.90 -47.46 10.50
CA VAL A 241 -29.43 -46.54 11.55
C VAL A 241 -27.91 -46.61 11.68
N VAL A 242 -27.29 -47.80 11.60
CA VAL A 242 -25.82 -47.92 11.63
C VAL A 242 -25.17 -47.17 10.45
N GLU A 243 -25.76 -47.28 9.24
CA GLU A 243 -25.26 -46.55 8.10
C GLU A 243 -25.37 -45.02 8.25
N GLU A 244 -26.48 -44.55 8.80
CA GLU A 244 -26.62 -43.11 9.06
C GLU A 244 -25.67 -42.61 10.15
N ILE A 245 -25.42 -43.37 11.21
CA ILE A 245 -24.41 -43.07 12.22
C ILE A 245 -23.03 -42.91 11.59
N ARG A 246 -22.62 -43.81 10.72
CA ARG A 246 -21.33 -43.75 10.01
C ARG A 246 -21.22 -42.49 9.18
N LYS A 247 -22.29 -42.10 8.45
CA LYS A 247 -22.31 -40.85 7.68
C LYS A 247 -22.12 -39.64 8.59
N VAL A 248 -22.79 -39.61 9.73
CA VAL A 248 -22.64 -38.51 10.70
C VAL A 248 -21.21 -38.46 11.25
N GLN A 249 -20.59 -39.60 11.56
CA GLN A 249 -19.18 -39.66 12.00
C GLN A 249 -18.21 -39.14 10.93
N GLU A 250 -18.44 -39.43 9.65
CA GLU A 250 -17.63 -38.91 8.54
C GLU A 250 -17.79 -37.39 8.41
N LEU A 251 -19.03 -36.90 8.49
CA LEU A 251 -19.31 -35.46 8.45
C LEU A 251 -18.67 -34.71 9.61
N THR A 252 -18.72 -35.26 10.83
CA THR A 252 -18.08 -34.67 12.01
C THR A 252 -16.56 -34.64 11.88
N LYS A 253 -15.95 -35.67 11.34
CA LYS A 253 -14.50 -35.74 11.05
C LYS A 253 -14.09 -34.66 10.04
N SER A 254 -14.86 -34.49 8.95
CA SER A 254 -14.64 -33.44 7.95
C SER A 254 -14.83 -32.06 8.54
N GLY A 255 -15.91 -31.83 9.33
CA GLY A 255 -16.17 -30.57 10.02
C GLY A 255 -15.05 -30.20 11.00
N LYS A 256 -14.53 -31.16 11.75
CA LYS A 256 -13.38 -30.95 12.62
C LYS A 256 -12.13 -30.49 11.85
N HIS A 257 -11.86 -31.13 10.72
CA HIS A 257 -10.72 -30.76 9.87
C HIS A 257 -10.84 -29.32 9.37
N GLN A 258 -12.02 -28.97 8.83
CA GLN A 258 -12.32 -27.61 8.38
C GLN A 258 -12.24 -26.57 9.50
N SER A 259 -12.71 -26.92 10.70
CA SER A 259 -12.63 -26.02 11.86
C SER A 259 -11.18 -25.74 12.25
N VAL A 260 -10.30 -26.74 12.27
CA VAL A 260 -8.87 -26.58 12.56
C VAL A 260 -8.19 -25.75 11.48
N GLU A 261 -8.47 -26.02 10.21
CA GLU A 261 -7.91 -25.26 9.09
C GLU A 261 -8.34 -23.78 9.13
N THR A 262 -9.61 -23.51 9.42
CA THR A 262 -10.11 -22.14 9.57
C THR A 262 -9.51 -21.43 10.80
N SER A 263 -9.26 -22.16 11.90
CA SER A 263 -8.59 -21.62 13.09
C SER A 263 -7.17 -21.17 12.80
N LEU A 264 -6.43 -21.90 11.96
CA LEU A 264 -5.11 -21.47 11.49
C LEU A 264 -5.17 -20.19 10.68
N LEU A 265 -6.16 -20.05 9.77
CA LEU A 265 -6.34 -18.81 9.00
C LEU A 265 -6.62 -17.59 9.90
N PHE A 266 -7.41 -17.73 10.96
CA PHE A 266 -7.62 -16.66 11.92
C PHE A 266 -6.31 -16.28 12.64
N SER A 267 -5.47 -17.25 12.97
CA SER A 267 -4.16 -16.98 13.57
C SER A 267 -3.25 -16.20 12.60
N GLU A 268 -3.29 -16.54 11.31
CA GLU A 268 -2.56 -15.79 10.27
C GLU A 268 -3.08 -14.35 10.12
N ILE A 269 -4.39 -14.13 10.20
CA ILE A 269 -4.99 -12.80 10.18
C ILE A 269 -4.52 -11.97 11.38
N VAL A 270 -4.48 -12.54 12.58
CA VAL A 270 -3.98 -11.86 13.79
C VAL A 270 -2.53 -11.41 13.60
N GLU A 271 -1.67 -12.28 13.06
CA GLU A 271 -0.26 -11.95 12.83
C GLU A 271 -0.09 -10.90 11.72
N ALA A 272 -0.87 -11.00 10.63
CA ALA A 272 -0.87 -10.00 9.56
C ALA A 272 -1.32 -8.62 10.07
N MET A 273 -2.34 -8.54 10.90
CA MET A 273 -2.80 -7.28 11.51
C MET A 273 -1.76 -6.71 12.48
N ARG A 274 -1.06 -7.55 13.23
CA ARG A 274 0.04 -7.15 14.10
C ARG A 274 1.19 -6.54 13.30
N SER A 275 1.60 -7.18 12.20
CA SER A 275 2.61 -6.66 11.28
C SER A 275 2.19 -5.31 10.69
N SER A 276 0.95 -5.21 10.22
CA SER A 276 0.39 -3.96 9.68
C SER A 276 0.44 -2.82 10.69
N THR A 277 0.12 -3.08 11.96
CA THR A 277 0.20 -2.07 13.03
C THR A 277 1.64 -1.61 13.27
N GLN A 278 2.62 -2.51 13.19
CA GLN A 278 4.03 -2.16 13.32
C GLN A 278 4.52 -1.30 12.14
N GLU A 279 4.11 -1.63 10.92
CA GLU A 279 4.44 -0.84 9.72
C GLU A 279 3.85 0.57 9.80
N ILE A 280 2.63 0.72 10.33
CA ILE A 280 2.00 2.03 10.53
C ILE A 280 2.82 2.92 11.46
N VAL A 281 3.39 2.38 12.54
CA VAL A 281 4.26 3.14 13.45
C VAL A 281 5.50 3.68 12.72
N ILE A 282 6.09 2.88 11.83
CA ILE A 282 7.24 3.31 11.01
C ILE A 282 6.83 4.44 10.08
N VAL A 283 5.70 4.29 9.39
CA VAL A 283 5.19 5.33 8.47
C VAL A 283 4.85 6.63 9.22
N GLU A 284 4.29 6.58 10.42
CA GLU A 284 4.05 7.77 11.23
C GLU A 284 5.34 8.54 11.55
N GLU A 285 6.45 7.85 11.81
CA GLU A 285 7.74 8.50 12.04
C GLU A 285 8.32 9.10 10.75
N GLU A 286 8.16 8.41 9.61
CA GLU A 286 8.55 8.95 8.30
C GLU A 286 7.76 10.22 7.94
N ILE A 287 6.45 10.25 8.20
CA ILE A 287 5.60 11.43 7.99
C ILE A 287 6.06 12.59 8.89
N ARG A 288 6.41 12.33 10.15
CA ARG A 288 6.94 13.35 11.05
C ARG A 288 8.23 13.96 10.52
N THR A 289 9.15 13.13 10.04
CA THR A 289 10.41 13.56 9.41
C THR A 289 10.15 14.36 8.13
N LEU A 290 9.18 13.93 7.33
CA LEU A 290 8.75 14.63 6.12
C LEU A 290 8.22 16.05 6.45
N ILE A 291 7.36 16.20 7.46
CA ILE A 291 6.84 17.49 7.89
C ILE A 291 7.98 18.42 8.32
N GLN A 292 8.95 17.93 9.10
CA GLN A 292 10.12 18.72 9.50
C GLN A 292 10.94 19.20 8.29
N THR A 293 11.12 18.32 7.30
CA THR A 293 11.83 18.67 6.07
C THR A 293 11.08 19.74 5.26
N ILE A 294 9.76 19.63 5.16
CA ILE A 294 8.89 20.61 4.48
C ILE A 294 8.94 21.97 5.20
N GLU A 295 8.93 22.00 6.52
CA GLU A 295 9.09 23.22 7.32
C GLU A 295 10.47 23.87 7.10
N GLY A 296 11.52 23.04 6.99
CA GLY A 296 12.87 23.50 6.62
C GLY A 296 12.90 24.18 5.24
N ILE A 297 12.22 23.59 4.24
CA ILE A 297 12.07 24.18 2.90
C ILE A 297 11.34 25.54 3.00
N GLY A 298 10.26 25.61 3.77
CA GLY A 298 9.53 26.86 4.00
C GLY A 298 10.40 27.96 4.58
N SER A 299 11.24 27.64 5.57
CA SER A 299 12.19 28.57 6.18
C SER A 299 13.26 29.05 5.18
N ALA A 300 13.85 28.14 4.41
CA ALA A 300 14.84 28.48 3.37
C ALA A 300 14.24 29.36 2.26
N THR A 301 13.00 29.09 1.88
CA THR A 301 12.25 29.90 0.90
C THR A 301 11.98 31.31 1.41
N ALA A 302 11.60 31.46 2.68
CA ALA A 302 11.40 32.77 3.30
C ALA A 302 12.71 33.58 3.32
N GLN A 303 13.85 32.95 3.63
CA GLN A 303 15.16 33.60 3.60
C GLN A 303 15.56 33.99 2.17
N THR A 304 15.18 33.19 1.16
CA THR A 304 15.42 33.52 -0.25
C THR A 304 14.64 34.75 -0.67
N ALA A 305 13.36 34.88 -0.26
CA ALA A 305 12.54 36.05 -0.51
C ALA A 305 13.12 37.32 0.15
N GLU A 306 13.54 37.23 1.41
CA GLU A 306 14.17 38.31 2.13
C GLU A 306 15.47 38.80 1.45
N SER A 307 16.30 37.85 1.00
CA SER A 307 17.52 38.13 0.25
C SER A 307 17.24 38.83 -1.09
N ALA A 308 16.19 38.38 -1.80
CA ALA A 308 15.76 39.01 -3.05
C ALA A 308 15.23 40.44 -2.83
N GLU A 309 14.47 40.70 -1.78
CA GLU A 309 14.04 42.05 -1.41
C GLU A 309 15.24 42.97 -1.06
N PHE A 310 16.21 42.46 -0.32
CA PHE A 310 17.45 43.16 -0.03
C PHE A 310 18.20 43.54 -1.30
N PHE A 311 18.39 42.60 -2.26
CA PHE A 311 19.05 42.89 -3.54
C PHE A 311 18.29 43.94 -4.35
N LYS A 312 16.95 43.89 -4.39
CA LYS A 312 16.12 44.87 -5.06
C LYS A 312 16.33 46.26 -4.45
N SER A 313 16.24 46.37 -3.12
CA SER A 313 16.47 47.66 -2.42
C SER A 313 17.90 48.19 -2.56
N ALA A 314 18.91 47.30 -2.51
CA ALA A 314 20.30 47.71 -2.71
C ALA A 314 20.54 48.25 -4.12
N THR A 315 19.86 47.75 -5.16
CA THR A 315 19.97 48.25 -6.53
C THR A 315 19.29 49.60 -6.74
N GLU A 316 18.24 49.93 -5.98
CA GLU A 316 17.62 51.27 -6.02
C GLU A 316 18.57 52.37 -5.52
N ASN A 317 19.43 52.01 -4.58
CA ASN A 317 20.41 52.94 -3.96
C ASN A 317 21.76 52.99 -4.69
N LEU A 318 22.00 52.19 -5.69
CA LEU A 318 23.15 52.23 -6.57
C LEU A 318 22.96 53.30 -7.67
#